data_ad0d8447efbedddf6573a08474cf0a57
#
_entry.id   ad0d8447efbedddf6573a08474cf0a57
#
_cell.length_a   1.000
_cell.length_b   1.000
_cell.length_c   1.000
_cell.angle_alpha   90.00
_cell.angle_beta   90.00
_cell.angle_gamma   90.00
#
_symmetry.space_group_name_H-M   'P 1'
#
loop_
_entity.id
_entity.type
_entity.pdbx_description
1 polymer ?
#
loop_
_entity_poly.entity_id
_entity_poly.type
_entity_poly.pdbx_seq_one_letter_code
_entity_poly.pdbx_strand_id
1 'polypeptide(L)'
;TNDYIDGELARADAVNFRTPYQSCKDTRARLNAHEINYCDMHLSQLAQNLRYGFFGKMDMVVIEAGDVTDDVEILLGPGVGNIPSLAHLADKIVIELNEHIPAEIRGLHDIYMPLDPPYRREIPIYKPSDRIGSPVLKVDPSKIVGIVKTYNTDKVHGFSPIDETTMRIGANVCKFLIGELRAGRIP
;
A
#
# COMPACT_ATOMS: atom_id res chain seq x y z
N THR A 1 -4.42 4.02 2.80
CA THR A 1 -5.58 4.72 3.37
C THR A 1 -6.69 3.71 3.65
N ASN A 2 -7.24 3.73 4.82
CA ASN A 2 -8.37 2.91 5.23
C ASN A 2 -9.58 3.84 5.43
N ASP A 3 -10.67 3.63 4.68
CA ASP A 3 -11.84 4.52 4.71
C ASP A 3 -12.45 4.65 6.10
N TYR A 4 -12.37 3.60 6.92
CA TYR A 4 -12.87 3.64 8.29
C TYR A 4 -12.03 4.58 9.16
N ILE A 5 -10.71 4.39 9.19
CA ILE A 5 -9.79 5.23 9.97
C ILE A 5 -9.82 6.66 9.47
N ASP A 6 -9.78 6.86 8.16
CA ASP A 6 -9.85 8.20 7.56
C ASP A 6 -11.16 8.90 7.92
N GLY A 7 -12.28 8.18 7.98
CA GLY A 7 -13.57 8.71 8.39
C GLY A 7 -13.61 9.10 9.87
N GLU A 8 -13.09 8.26 10.77
CA GLU A 8 -13.03 8.57 12.21
C GLU A 8 -12.15 9.79 12.47
N LEU A 9 -10.96 9.85 11.86
CA LEU A 9 -10.06 10.99 12.00
C LEU A 9 -10.67 12.28 11.44
N ALA A 10 -11.38 12.20 10.32
CA ALA A 10 -12.06 13.35 9.74
C ALA A 10 -13.20 13.85 10.67
N ARG A 11 -14.00 12.95 11.22
CA ARG A 11 -15.07 13.31 12.18
C ARG A 11 -14.53 13.87 13.49
N ALA A 12 -13.39 13.37 13.94
CA ALA A 12 -12.72 13.86 15.15
C ALA A 12 -11.95 15.19 14.97
N ASP A 13 -11.99 15.79 13.77
CA ASP A 13 -11.20 16.97 13.43
C ASP A 13 -9.69 16.81 13.65
N ALA A 14 -9.20 15.59 13.44
CA ALA A 14 -7.80 15.19 13.71
C ALA A 14 -6.90 15.20 12.46
N VAL A 15 -7.39 15.77 11.34
CA VAL A 15 -6.66 15.80 10.07
C VAL A 15 -6.50 17.23 9.59
N ASN A 16 -5.27 17.72 9.55
CA ASN A 16 -4.94 19.04 9.00
C ASN A 16 -4.48 19.01 7.55
N PHE A 17 -3.93 17.89 7.12
CA PHE A 17 -3.31 17.75 5.81
C PHE A 17 -3.50 16.35 5.25
N ARG A 18 -3.76 16.25 3.96
CA ARG A 18 -3.83 14.98 3.21
C ARG A 18 -3.05 15.04 1.91
N THR A 19 -2.44 13.93 1.60
CA THR A 19 -1.80 13.63 0.31
C THR A 19 -2.81 13.02 -0.66
N PRO A 20 -2.45 12.78 -1.93
CA PRO A 20 -3.39 12.34 -2.94
C PRO A 20 -4.05 10.99 -2.63
N TYR A 21 -5.12 10.75 -3.35
CA TYR A 21 -5.96 9.58 -3.31
C TYR A 21 -6.80 9.45 -2.04
N GLN A 22 -8.01 10.02 -2.11
CA GLN A 22 -8.99 9.97 -1.03
C GLN A 22 -10.21 9.16 -1.44
N SER A 23 -10.33 7.95 -0.90
CA SER A 23 -11.51 7.10 -1.06
C SER A 23 -12.60 7.44 -0.04
N CYS A 24 -12.24 7.83 1.17
CA CYS A 24 -13.15 8.16 2.24
C CYS A 24 -14.06 9.36 1.91
N LYS A 25 -15.38 9.14 2.02
CA LYS A 25 -16.40 10.17 1.75
C LYS A 25 -16.31 11.36 2.71
N ASP A 26 -16.13 11.10 4.00
CA ASP A 26 -16.10 12.14 5.03
C ASP A 26 -14.87 13.03 4.85
N THR A 27 -13.72 12.45 4.59
CA THR A 27 -12.48 13.19 4.28
C THR A 27 -12.65 14.05 3.03
N ARG A 28 -13.23 13.49 1.94
CA ARG A 28 -13.50 14.27 0.72
C ARG A 28 -14.46 15.43 0.93
N ALA A 29 -15.48 15.26 1.76
CA ALA A 29 -16.42 16.35 2.07
C ALA A 29 -15.69 17.52 2.74
N ARG A 30 -14.82 17.23 3.70
CA ARG A 30 -14.03 18.27 4.40
C ARG A 30 -12.95 18.89 3.52
N LEU A 31 -12.33 18.12 2.63
CA LEU A 31 -11.41 18.67 1.61
C LEU A 31 -12.13 19.65 0.68
N ASN A 32 -13.33 19.30 0.21
CA ASN A 32 -14.13 20.16 -0.65
C ASN A 32 -14.65 21.41 0.08
N ALA A 33 -14.81 21.33 1.40
CA ALA A 33 -15.16 22.47 2.26
C ALA A 33 -13.94 23.34 2.64
N HIS A 34 -12.74 23.00 2.15
CA HIS A 34 -11.46 23.67 2.49
C HIS A 34 -11.11 23.65 3.99
N GLU A 35 -11.60 22.65 4.71
CA GLU A 35 -11.30 22.44 6.13
C GLU A 35 -10.01 21.64 6.35
N ILE A 36 -9.56 20.91 5.35
CA ILE A 36 -8.33 20.11 5.35
C ILE A 36 -7.46 20.57 4.19
N ASN A 37 -6.18 20.78 4.43
CA ASN A 37 -5.21 21.07 3.38
C ASN A 37 -4.94 19.84 2.54
N TYR A 38 -4.79 20.02 1.23
CA TYR A 38 -4.58 18.95 0.29
C TYR A 38 -3.41 19.24 -0.65
N CYS A 39 -2.59 18.23 -0.88
CA CYS A 39 -1.54 18.29 -1.88
C CYS A 39 -1.83 17.25 -2.95
N ASP A 40 -2.13 17.72 -4.15
CA ASP A 40 -2.30 16.84 -5.32
C ASP A 40 -0.95 16.46 -5.92
N MET A 41 -0.77 15.18 -6.19
CA MET A 41 0.42 14.65 -6.85
C MET A 41 0.14 13.25 -7.41
N HIS A 42 0.99 12.79 -8.31
CA HIS A 42 0.95 11.39 -8.71
C HIS A 42 1.37 10.47 -7.55
N LEU A 43 0.62 9.41 -7.32
CA LEU A 43 0.91 8.43 -6.25
C LEU A 43 2.32 7.84 -6.37
N SER A 44 2.82 7.67 -7.61
CA SER A 44 4.18 7.20 -7.88
C SER A 44 5.30 8.13 -7.38
N GLN A 45 4.98 9.41 -7.14
CA GLN A 45 5.96 10.40 -6.63
C GLN A 45 5.96 10.49 -5.11
N LEU A 46 4.94 9.95 -4.44
CA LEU A 46 4.76 10.13 -3.00
C LEU A 46 5.95 9.60 -2.20
N ALA A 47 6.40 8.37 -2.49
CA ALA A 47 7.52 7.76 -1.77
C ALA A 47 8.82 8.58 -1.92
N GLN A 48 9.12 9.07 -3.12
CA GLN A 48 10.28 9.92 -3.36
C GLN A 48 10.17 11.27 -2.63
N ASN A 49 9.00 11.91 -2.70
CA ASN A 49 8.77 13.19 -2.04
C ASN A 49 8.86 13.10 -0.52
N LEU A 50 8.42 11.97 0.05
CA LEU A 50 8.62 11.66 1.47
C LEU A 50 10.11 11.57 1.80
N ARG A 51 10.89 10.81 1.02
CA ARG A 51 12.34 10.64 1.24
C ARG A 51 13.12 11.95 1.04
N TYR A 52 12.64 12.84 0.18
CA TYR A 52 13.24 14.17 -0.01
C TYR A 52 12.85 15.17 1.09
N GLY A 53 11.97 14.77 2.01
CA GLY A 53 11.59 15.62 3.14
C GLY A 53 10.60 16.73 2.81
N PHE A 54 9.92 16.69 1.65
CA PHE A 54 8.95 17.73 1.26
C PHE A 54 7.73 17.81 2.20
N PHE A 55 7.46 16.74 2.94
CA PHE A 55 6.38 16.70 3.94
C PHE A 55 6.89 16.88 5.37
N GLY A 56 8.16 17.26 5.54
CA GLY A 56 8.77 17.41 6.84
C GLY A 56 9.13 16.08 7.50
N LYS A 57 9.38 16.13 8.81
CA LYS A 57 9.77 14.99 9.61
C LYS A 57 8.60 14.02 9.79
N MET A 58 8.89 12.73 9.77
CA MET A 58 7.93 11.67 10.04
C MET A 58 8.12 11.19 11.49
N ASP A 59 7.26 11.61 12.39
CA ASP A 59 7.39 11.25 13.81
C ASP A 59 6.96 9.81 14.07
N MET A 60 5.88 9.35 13.43
CA MET A 60 5.34 8.02 13.67
C MET A 60 4.63 7.46 12.44
N VAL A 61 4.74 6.15 12.26
CA VAL A 61 3.95 5.39 11.29
C VAL A 61 3.20 4.25 11.99
N VAL A 62 1.99 4.00 11.55
CA VAL A 62 1.22 2.80 11.93
C VAL A 62 1.24 1.84 10.74
N ILE A 63 1.61 0.59 10.98
CA ILE A 63 1.80 -0.45 9.97
C ILE A 63 0.87 -1.62 10.30
N GLU A 64 -0.02 -1.99 9.37
CA GLU A 64 -0.76 -3.25 9.46
C GLU A 64 0.15 -4.41 9.04
N ALA A 65 0.18 -5.46 9.87
CA ALA A 65 0.96 -6.66 9.65
C ALA A 65 0.12 -7.91 9.96
N GLY A 66 0.37 -8.99 9.23
CA GLY A 66 -0.20 -10.32 9.52
C GLY A 66 0.68 -11.14 10.45
N ASP A 67 1.98 -10.82 10.52
CA ASP A 67 2.90 -11.51 11.41
C ASP A 67 4.12 -10.63 11.70
N VAL A 68 4.74 -10.85 12.84
CA VAL A 68 6.02 -10.24 13.24
C VAL A 68 6.86 -11.30 13.93
N THR A 69 8.03 -11.60 13.38
CA THR A 69 8.95 -12.59 13.96
C THR A 69 9.77 -11.99 15.11
N ASP A 70 10.43 -12.86 15.89
CA ASP A 70 11.35 -12.45 16.97
C ASP A 70 12.52 -11.60 16.43
N ASP A 71 12.95 -11.85 15.19
CA ASP A 71 13.98 -11.06 14.49
C ASP A 71 13.43 -9.75 13.87
N VAL A 72 12.19 -9.40 14.20
CA VAL A 72 11.50 -8.19 13.73
C VAL A 72 11.36 -8.13 12.20
N GLU A 73 11.12 -9.28 11.58
CA GLU A 73 10.63 -9.34 10.21
C GLU A 73 9.11 -9.16 10.20
N ILE A 74 8.63 -8.11 9.54
CA ILE A 74 7.22 -7.76 9.50
C ILE A 74 6.62 -8.31 8.19
N LEU A 75 5.68 -9.25 8.32
CA LEU A 75 4.86 -9.71 7.21
C LEU A 75 3.71 -8.71 7.01
N LEU A 76 3.80 -7.90 5.98
CA LEU A 76 2.75 -6.92 5.67
C LEU A 76 1.46 -7.62 5.23
N GLY A 77 0.34 -6.92 5.38
CA GLY A 77 -0.94 -7.31 4.79
C GLY A 77 -0.90 -7.27 3.26
N PRO A 78 -2.04 -7.45 2.57
CA PRO A 78 -2.09 -7.47 1.10
C PRO A 78 -1.55 -6.20 0.44
N GLY A 79 -1.61 -5.06 1.12
CA GLY A 79 -1.13 -3.77 0.62
C GLY A 79 0.24 -3.39 1.17
N VAL A 80 1.23 -3.21 0.31
CA VAL A 80 2.56 -2.68 0.68
C VAL A 80 2.59 -1.14 0.57
N GLY A 81 2.09 -0.59 -0.52
CA GLY A 81 2.05 0.86 -0.76
C GLY A 81 3.38 1.55 -0.47
N ASN A 82 3.32 2.65 0.29
CA ASN A 82 4.49 3.44 0.68
C ASN A 82 5.07 3.03 2.06
N ILE A 83 4.59 1.95 2.66
CA ILE A 83 4.99 1.48 3.99
C ILE A 83 6.52 1.36 4.13
N PRO A 84 7.27 0.79 3.18
CA PRO A 84 8.73 0.68 3.32
C PRO A 84 9.42 2.04 3.47
N SER A 85 9.03 3.04 2.69
CA SER A 85 9.57 4.40 2.79
C SER A 85 9.17 5.08 4.10
N LEU A 86 7.92 4.93 4.53
CA LEU A 86 7.42 5.50 5.78
C LEU A 86 8.12 4.88 7.00
N ALA A 87 8.27 3.56 7.03
CA ALA A 87 8.95 2.85 8.11
C ALA A 87 10.44 3.24 8.22
N HIS A 88 11.08 3.46 7.07
CA HIS A 88 12.47 3.92 7.04
C HIS A 88 12.61 5.33 7.64
N LEU A 89 11.70 6.24 7.30
CA LEU A 89 11.76 7.65 7.69
C LEU A 89 11.24 7.93 9.11
N ALA A 90 10.25 7.16 9.58
CA ALA A 90 9.62 7.40 10.87
C ALA A 90 10.60 7.19 12.04
N ASP A 91 10.47 8.04 13.05
CA ASP A 91 11.19 7.85 14.33
C ASP A 91 10.58 6.70 15.15
N LYS A 92 9.25 6.51 15.06
CA LYS A 92 8.49 5.53 15.82
C LYS A 92 7.59 4.71 14.92
N ILE A 93 7.44 3.44 15.26
CA ILE A 93 6.58 2.50 14.55
C ILE A 93 5.60 1.87 15.54
N VAL A 94 4.32 1.92 15.22
CA VAL A 94 3.29 1.10 15.86
C VAL A 94 2.85 0.04 14.87
N ILE A 95 2.80 -1.21 15.33
CA ILE A 95 2.37 -2.34 14.50
C ILE A 95 0.94 -2.71 14.91
N GLU A 96 0.02 -2.67 13.97
CA GLU A 96 -1.28 -3.31 14.07
C GLU A 96 -1.11 -4.76 13.59
N LEU A 97 -1.05 -5.69 14.53
CA LEU A 97 -0.98 -7.12 14.22
C LEU A 97 -2.39 -7.65 13.99
N ASN A 98 -2.78 -7.73 12.72
CA ASN A 98 -4.08 -8.20 12.31
C ASN A 98 -4.07 -9.73 12.14
N GLU A 99 -4.53 -10.44 13.16
CA GLU A 99 -4.54 -11.91 13.20
C GLU A 99 -5.53 -12.55 12.19
N HIS A 100 -6.31 -11.74 11.47
CA HIS A 100 -7.15 -12.20 10.36
C HIS A 100 -6.35 -12.43 9.06
N ILE A 101 -5.18 -11.82 8.93
CA ILE A 101 -4.32 -11.96 7.75
C ILE A 101 -3.69 -13.36 7.78
N PRO A 102 -3.91 -14.19 6.76
CA PRO A 102 -3.41 -15.56 6.75
C PRO A 102 -1.88 -15.59 6.55
N ALA A 103 -1.21 -16.50 7.24
CA ALA A 103 0.25 -16.68 7.13
C ALA A 103 0.69 -17.12 5.71
N GLU A 104 -0.22 -17.68 4.93
CA GLU A 104 0.00 -18.14 3.56
C GLU A 104 0.36 -17.03 2.59
N ILE A 105 0.10 -15.76 2.94
CA ILE A 105 0.56 -14.63 2.13
C ILE A 105 2.09 -14.43 2.21
N ARG A 106 2.78 -15.12 3.12
CA ARG A 106 4.24 -15.09 3.19
C ARG A 106 4.84 -15.52 1.84
N GLY A 107 5.68 -14.64 1.29
CA GLY A 107 6.25 -14.83 -0.04
C GLY A 107 5.45 -14.19 -1.19
N LEU A 108 4.26 -13.61 -0.91
CA LEU A 108 3.51 -12.85 -1.91
C LEU A 108 4.26 -11.58 -2.33
N HIS A 109 4.87 -10.89 -1.38
CA HIS A 109 5.53 -9.61 -1.61
C HIS A 109 6.96 -9.77 -2.14
N ASP A 110 7.39 -8.75 -2.87
CA ASP A 110 8.77 -8.53 -3.33
C ASP A 110 9.13 -7.07 -3.05
N ILE A 111 9.39 -6.76 -1.77
CA ILE A 111 9.57 -5.41 -1.27
C ILE A 111 10.95 -4.90 -1.68
N TYR A 112 10.96 -3.93 -2.58
CA TYR A 112 12.17 -3.29 -3.08
C TYR A 112 12.06 -1.77 -2.99
N MET A 113 13.07 -1.12 -2.44
CA MET A 113 13.18 0.34 -2.42
C MET A 113 14.18 0.79 -3.48
N PRO A 114 13.73 1.39 -4.60
CA PRO A 114 14.63 1.92 -5.62
C PRO A 114 15.43 3.10 -5.06
N LEU A 115 16.64 3.27 -5.59
CA LEU A 115 17.44 4.45 -5.30
C LEU A 115 16.79 5.70 -5.90
N ASP A 116 16.96 6.83 -5.22
CA ASP A 116 16.49 8.14 -5.71
C ASP A 116 17.52 8.78 -6.65
N PRO A 117 17.10 9.69 -7.54
CA PRO A 117 18.02 10.49 -8.33
C PRO A 117 19.04 11.24 -7.45
N PRO A 118 20.30 11.43 -7.91
CA PRO A 118 20.85 11.02 -9.21
C PRO A 118 21.34 9.56 -9.24
N TYR A 119 21.18 8.79 -8.18
CA TYR A 119 21.72 7.44 -8.03
C TYR A 119 20.77 6.34 -8.53
N ARG A 120 19.61 6.73 -9.06
CA ARG A 120 18.62 5.79 -9.59
C ARG A 120 19.22 4.93 -10.69
N ARG A 121 19.00 3.63 -10.60
CA ARG A 121 19.41 2.63 -11.60
C ARG A 121 18.18 1.92 -12.13
N GLU A 122 18.35 1.16 -13.19
CA GLU A 122 17.32 0.24 -13.66
C GLU A 122 16.93 -0.76 -12.55
N ILE A 123 15.67 -1.13 -12.51
CA ILE A 123 15.20 -2.21 -11.65
C ILE A 123 15.60 -3.53 -12.31
N PRO A 124 16.39 -4.41 -11.65
CA PRO A 124 16.98 -5.57 -12.29
C PRO A 124 15.96 -6.74 -12.44
N ILE A 125 14.87 -6.49 -13.13
CA ILE A 125 13.85 -7.49 -13.50
C ILE A 125 14.03 -7.79 -14.98
N TYR A 126 14.62 -8.93 -15.31
CA TYR A 126 14.92 -9.34 -16.67
C TYR A 126 14.02 -10.47 -17.15
N LYS A 127 13.40 -11.20 -16.21
CA LYS A 127 12.45 -12.29 -16.48
C LYS A 127 11.18 -12.07 -15.66
N PRO A 128 10.02 -12.55 -16.11
CA PRO A 128 8.75 -12.39 -15.38
C PRO A 128 8.76 -13.00 -13.97
N SER A 129 9.64 -13.96 -13.71
CA SER A 129 9.77 -14.67 -12.42
C SER A 129 10.84 -14.08 -11.50
N ASP A 130 11.55 -13.02 -11.93
CA ASP A 130 12.61 -12.46 -11.11
C ASP A 130 12.03 -11.80 -9.85
N ARG A 131 12.70 -12.05 -8.74
CA ARG A 131 12.43 -11.42 -7.44
C ARG A 131 13.69 -10.72 -6.99
N ILE A 132 13.56 -9.45 -6.62
CA ILE A 132 14.71 -8.57 -6.38
C ILE A 132 14.70 -7.98 -4.97
N GLY A 133 13.60 -8.13 -4.26
CA GLY A 133 13.37 -7.57 -2.94
C GLY A 133 13.25 -8.63 -1.85
N SER A 134 12.60 -8.25 -0.78
CA SER A 134 12.34 -9.09 0.38
C SER A 134 10.85 -9.45 0.46
N PRO A 135 10.48 -10.67 0.89
CA PRO A 135 9.10 -11.03 1.17
C PRO A 135 8.54 -10.38 2.44
N VAL A 136 9.40 -9.77 3.25
CA VAL A 136 9.06 -9.14 4.52
C VAL A 136 9.70 -7.77 4.63
N LEU A 137 9.11 -6.90 5.44
CA LEU A 137 9.69 -5.61 5.78
C LEU A 137 10.60 -5.78 6.99
N LYS A 138 11.84 -5.28 6.88
CA LYS A 138 12.80 -5.21 8.00
C LYS A 138 12.90 -3.77 8.47
N VAL A 139 12.84 -3.57 9.77
CA VAL A 139 12.96 -2.26 10.42
C VAL A 139 13.93 -2.33 11.59
N ASP A 140 14.41 -1.16 12.04
CA ASP A 140 15.15 -1.08 13.28
C ASP A 140 14.20 -1.39 14.45
N PRO A 141 14.47 -2.43 15.24
CA PRO A 141 13.64 -2.82 16.39
C PRO A 141 13.43 -1.68 17.40
N SER A 142 14.44 -0.81 17.57
CA SER A 142 14.38 0.31 18.51
C SER A 142 13.30 1.34 18.18
N LYS A 143 12.83 1.37 16.93
CA LYS A 143 11.72 2.25 16.50
C LYS A 143 10.35 1.74 16.89
N ILE A 144 10.20 0.44 17.21
CA ILE A 144 8.90 -0.15 17.54
C ILE A 144 8.51 0.24 18.95
N VAL A 145 7.47 1.04 19.07
CA VAL A 145 6.99 1.55 20.37
C VAL A 145 5.74 0.83 20.86
N GLY A 146 5.12 0.01 20.05
CA GLY A 146 3.95 -0.78 20.44
C GLY A 146 3.45 -1.71 19.35
N ILE A 147 2.81 -2.79 19.80
CA ILE A 147 2.09 -3.75 18.94
C ILE A 147 0.67 -3.85 19.47
N VAL A 148 -0.31 -3.63 18.60
CA VAL A 148 -1.74 -3.72 18.91
C VAL A 148 -2.31 -4.89 18.12
N LYS A 149 -2.88 -5.87 18.80
CA LYS A 149 -3.54 -7.00 18.17
C LYS A 149 -4.95 -6.64 17.72
N THR A 150 -5.29 -6.98 16.50
CA THR A 150 -6.62 -6.82 15.92
C THR A 150 -7.04 -8.10 15.18
N TYR A 151 -8.32 -8.19 14.88
CA TYR A 151 -8.88 -9.26 14.06
C TYR A 151 -9.94 -8.66 13.14
N ASN A 152 -9.48 -7.99 12.09
CA ASN A 152 -10.33 -7.25 11.16
C ASN A 152 -10.26 -7.86 9.76
N THR A 153 -11.42 -8.00 9.13
CA THR A 153 -11.46 -8.33 7.70
C THR A 153 -10.99 -7.14 6.88
N ASP A 154 -10.21 -7.39 5.83
CA ASP A 154 -9.85 -6.36 4.88
C ASP A 154 -11.10 -5.83 4.16
N LYS A 155 -11.25 -4.51 4.11
CA LYS A 155 -12.34 -3.86 3.40
C LYS A 155 -11.90 -3.54 1.97
N VAL A 156 -12.27 -4.42 1.06
CA VAL A 156 -12.09 -4.18 -0.38
C VAL A 156 -13.31 -3.46 -0.96
N HIS A 157 -13.08 -2.61 -1.94
CA HIS A 157 -14.18 -2.05 -2.73
C HIS A 157 -14.88 -3.17 -3.50
N GLY A 158 -16.21 -3.22 -3.38
CA GLY A 158 -17.01 -4.13 -4.18
C GLY A 158 -16.86 -3.84 -5.68
N PHE A 159 -16.91 -4.88 -6.48
CA PHE A 159 -17.02 -4.72 -7.93
C PHE A 159 -18.37 -4.14 -8.30
N SER A 160 -18.42 -3.32 -9.34
CA SER A 160 -19.69 -2.89 -9.94
C SER A 160 -20.47 -4.11 -10.41
N PRO A 161 -21.81 -4.08 -10.35
CA PRO A 161 -22.63 -5.15 -10.92
C PRO A 161 -22.25 -5.41 -12.38
N ILE A 162 -22.21 -6.67 -12.75
CA ILE A 162 -21.93 -7.08 -14.13
C ILE A 162 -23.11 -6.71 -15.00
N ASP A 163 -22.87 -5.90 -16.02
CA ASP A 163 -23.82 -5.54 -17.06
C ASP A 163 -23.46 -6.20 -18.41
N GLU A 164 -24.28 -5.99 -19.43
CA GLU A 164 -24.06 -6.54 -20.76
C GLU A 164 -22.72 -6.08 -21.37
N THR A 165 -22.35 -4.82 -21.15
CA THR A 165 -21.09 -4.25 -21.66
C THR A 165 -19.89 -4.94 -21.02
N THR A 166 -19.90 -5.12 -19.71
CA THR A 166 -18.84 -5.79 -18.96
C THR A 166 -18.71 -7.26 -19.38
N MET A 167 -19.84 -7.94 -19.58
CA MET A 167 -19.82 -9.32 -20.09
C MET A 167 -19.20 -9.41 -21.49
N ARG A 168 -19.54 -8.50 -22.39
CA ARG A 168 -18.97 -8.46 -23.75
C ARG A 168 -17.47 -8.18 -23.73
N ILE A 169 -17.01 -7.26 -22.87
CA ILE A 169 -15.58 -6.99 -22.68
C ILE A 169 -14.87 -8.26 -22.20
N GLY A 170 -15.40 -8.90 -21.15
CA GLY A 170 -14.84 -10.15 -20.62
C GLY A 170 -14.77 -11.26 -21.66
N ALA A 171 -15.83 -11.46 -22.44
CA ALA A 171 -15.87 -12.45 -23.51
C ALA A 171 -14.83 -12.17 -24.61
N ASN A 172 -14.61 -10.91 -24.97
CA ASN A 172 -13.60 -10.53 -25.96
C ASN A 172 -12.18 -10.78 -25.44
N VAL A 173 -11.91 -10.46 -24.17
CA VAL A 173 -10.62 -10.76 -23.54
C VAL A 173 -10.36 -12.26 -23.48
N CYS A 174 -11.34 -13.05 -23.05
CA CYS A 174 -11.22 -14.51 -23.04
C CYS A 174 -10.95 -15.08 -24.44
N LYS A 175 -11.70 -14.60 -25.45
CA LYS A 175 -11.50 -15.03 -26.84
C LYS A 175 -10.07 -14.72 -27.34
N PHE A 176 -9.57 -13.53 -27.03
CA PHE A 176 -8.22 -13.11 -27.37
C PHE A 176 -7.18 -14.05 -26.70
N LEU A 177 -7.27 -14.21 -25.37
CA LEU A 177 -6.33 -15.04 -24.63
C LEU A 177 -6.31 -16.50 -25.08
N ILE A 178 -7.48 -17.08 -25.35
CA ILE A 178 -7.59 -18.44 -25.90
C ILE A 178 -6.93 -18.50 -27.29
N GLY A 179 -7.07 -17.46 -28.11
CA GLY A 179 -6.39 -17.37 -29.40
C GLY A 179 -4.87 -17.36 -29.28
N GLU A 180 -4.35 -16.57 -28.32
CA GLU A 180 -2.92 -16.45 -28.06
C GLU A 180 -2.33 -17.77 -27.49
N LEU A 181 -3.05 -18.42 -26.58
CA LEU A 181 -2.68 -19.71 -26.00
C LEU A 181 -2.61 -20.80 -27.10
N ARG A 182 -3.64 -20.89 -27.97
CA ARG A 182 -3.67 -21.85 -29.10
C ARG A 182 -2.57 -21.61 -30.12
N ALA A 183 -2.14 -20.37 -30.25
CA ALA A 183 -1.04 -19.98 -31.14
C ALA A 183 0.35 -20.14 -30.50
N GLY A 184 0.42 -20.57 -29.23
CA GLY A 184 1.68 -20.73 -28.49
C GLY A 184 2.42 -19.44 -28.21
N ARG A 185 1.72 -18.29 -28.23
CA ARG A 185 2.32 -16.96 -27.93
C ARG A 185 2.30 -16.61 -26.47
N ILE A 186 1.47 -17.26 -25.69
CA ILE A 186 1.45 -17.21 -24.22
C ILE A 186 1.47 -18.64 -23.68
N PRO A 187 2.04 -18.87 -22.47
CA PRO A 187 2.11 -20.19 -21.83
C PRO A 187 0.75 -20.70 -21.36
#